data_e5180ec40d1729a5e3ef9f06fe847f27
#
_entry.id   e5180ec40d1729a5e3ef9f06fe847f27
#
_cell.length_a   1.000
_cell.length_b   1.000
_cell.length_c   1.000
_cell.angle_alpha   90.00
_cell.angle_beta   90.00
_cell.angle_gamma   90.00
#
_symmetry.space_group_name_H-M   'P 1'
#
loop_
_entity.id
_entity.type
_entity.pdbx_description
1 polymer ?
#
loop_
_entity_poly.entity_id
_entity_poly.type
_entity_poly.pdbx_seq_one_letter_code
_entity_poly.pdbx_strand_id
1 'polypeptide(L)'
;MQITSGLPEQFNPAAYDMIVVGAGYAGAVCARRLAETAGFRVAVLERRNHIAGNAYDFENEAGILVHEYGPHIYHTYNERVHNFLSRFTEWTDYQHKVLANIHGTLMPVPFNHKSLKLAFGEERGEQLYQKLVATFGKDVKVPIMELRKKSDPDLAEVADYVFENVFLHYTMKQWGQTPDQIDPSITGRVPVFIGDDDRYFPQAPFQGMPKDGYTKLFEHMLDHDMIDVFCDVDARDIFDIDETNIRVKGQVYGGEVVYTGPLDELFDLDLGALPYRTLDMKFETLDQDQFQPVGTVNYTTSEDFTRITEFKNMTGQVVPGKTTIMKEYSKAYTPGSGETPYYAILEDKNRELYERYLERVQNLTNFHPVGRLAEYRYYDCLLYTSPSPRDA
;
A
#
# COMPACT_ATOMS: atom_id res chain seq x y z
N MET A 1 14.61 -19.58 9.42
CA MET A 1 14.17 -19.60 8.00
C MET A 1 15.37 -19.57 7.08
N GLN A 2 15.36 -20.36 6.02
CA GLN A 2 16.36 -20.28 4.94
C GLN A 2 15.67 -19.75 3.68
N ILE A 3 16.13 -18.60 3.20
CA ILE A 3 15.71 -18.07 1.88
C ILE A 3 16.70 -18.64 0.86
N THR A 4 16.19 -19.30 -0.16
CA THR A 4 16.98 -19.89 -1.24
C THR A 4 16.84 -19.03 -2.50
N SER A 5 17.94 -18.63 -3.13
CA SER A 5 17.93 -17.97 -4.44
C SER A 5 17.76 -19.01 -5.54
N GLY A 6 16.75 -18.83 -6.38
CA GLY A 6 16.37 -19.80 -7.42
C GLY A 6 15.69 -21.08 -6.89
N LEU A 7 15.11 -21.83 -7.79
CA LEU A 7 14.59 -23.16 -7.49
C LEU A 7 15.69 -24.21 -7.57
N PRO A 8 15.77 -25.17 -6.62
CA PRO A 8 16.66 -26.32 -6.75
C PRO A 8 16.39 -27.10 -8.06
N GLU A 9 17.43 -27.67 -8.67
CA GLU A 9 17.26 -28.53 -9.87
C GLU A 9 16.22 -29.64 -9.64
N GLN A 10 16.20 -30.21 -8.43
CA GLN A 10 15.31 -31.30 -8.02
C GLN A 10 14.02 -30.80 -7.37
N PHE A 11 13.61 -29.54 -7.60
CA PHE A 11 12.35 -29.02 -7.06
C PHE A 11 11.18 -29.91 -7.51
N ASN A 12 10.51 -30.51 -6.54
CA ASN A 12 9.36 -31.37 -6.77
C ASN A 12 8.08 -30.63 -6.27
N PRO A 13 7.22 -30.12 -7.15
CA PRO A 13 6.01 -29.46 -6.74
C PRO A 13 5.06 -30.36 -5.92
N ALA A 14 5.02 -31.66 -6.18
CA ALA A 14 4.17 -32.61 -5.46
C ALA A 14 4.60 -32.81 -3.97
N ALA A 15 5.75 -32.28 -3.55
CA ALA A 15 6.14 -32.27 -2.15
C ALA A 15 5.45 -31.18 -1.32
N TYR A 16 4.69 -30.28 -1.97
CA TYR A 16 4.00 -29.16 -1.34
C TYR A 16 2.49 -29.30 -1.53
N ASP A 17 1.75 -29.06 -0.45
CA ASP A 17 0.29 -28.99 -0.49
C ASP A 17 -0.18 -27.69 -1.12
N MET A 18 0.68 -26.65 -1.05
CA MET A 18 0.40 -25.32 -1.59
C MET A 18 1.64 -24.66 -2.16
N ILE A 19 1.44 -23.94 -3.27
CA ILE A 19 2.40 -22.99 -3.81
C ILE A 19 1.80 -21.57 -3.69
N VAL A 20 2.54 -20.68 -3.06
CA VAL A 20 2.20 -19.25 -2.92
C VAL A 20 3.12 -18.45 -3.82
N VAL A 21 2.56 -17.72 -4.78
CA VAL A 21 3.30 -16.82 -5.66
C VAL A 21 3.24 -15.41 -5.13
N GLY A 22 4.39 -14.90 -4.72
CA GLY A 22 4.61 -13.60 -4.09
C GLY A 22 4.82 -13.69 -2.58
N ALA A 23 5.91 -13.09 -2.09
CA ALA A 23 6.30 -13.04 -0.68
C ALA A 23 5.96 -11.70 -0.02
N GLY A 24 5.00 -10.93 -0.57
CA GLY A 24 4.41 -9.76 0.07
C GLY A 24 3.36 -10.13 1.13
N TYR A 25 2.65 -9.15 1.70
CA TYR A 25 1.68 -9.39 2.77
C TYR A 25 0.64 -10.47 2.44
N ALA A 26 0.01 -10.41 1.27
CA ALA A 26 -1.01 -11.38 0.90
C ALA A 26 -0.47 -12.81 0.93
N GLY A 27 0.65 -13.05 0.25
CA GLY A 27 1.25 -14.37 0.18
C GLY A 27 1.82 -14.84 1.51
N ALA A 28 2.58 -14.01 2.22
CA ALA A 28 3.18 -14.39 3.51
C ALA A 28 2.13 -14.73 4.59
N VAL A 29 1.02 -13.97 4.64
CA VAL A 29 -0.08 -14.26 5.56
C VAL A 29 -0.79 -15.57 5.18
N CYS A 30 -1.06 -15.80 3.90
CA CYS A 30 -1.64 -17.07 3.44
C CYS A 30 -0.72 -18.24 3.78
N ALA A 31 0.56 -18.15 3.44
CA ALA A 31 1.54 -19.20 3.73
C ALA A 31 1.59 -19.53 5.23
N ARG A 32 1.77 -18.52 6.08
CA ARG A 32 1.83 -18.71 7.53
C ARG A 32 0.55 -19.29 8.10
N ARG A 33 -0.60 -18.73 7.71
CA ARG A 33 -1.91 -19.18 8.23
C ARG A 33 -2.19 -20.62 7.88
N LEU A 34 -1.98 -21.02 6.64
CA LEU A 34 -2.30 -22.37 6.18
C LEU A 34 -1.30 -23.41 6.69
N ALA A 35 -0.01 -23.07 6.80
CA ALA A 35 0.96 -23.90 7.49
C ALA A 35 0.56 -24.19 8.95
N GLU A 36 0.10 -23.17 9.69
CA GLU A 36 -0.30 -23.32 11.09
C GLU A 36 -1.65 -24.01 11.30
N THR A 37 -2.66 -23.67 10.46
CA THR A 37 -4.05 -24.12 10.72
C THR A 37 -4.44 -25.38 9.98
N ALA A 38 -3.87 -25.63 8.80
CA ALA A 38 -4.13 -26.80 7.97
C ALA A 38 -2.96 -27.79 7.97
N GLY A 39 -1.80 -27.42 8.50
CA GLY A 39 -0.58 -28.23 8.44
C GLY A 39 -0.02 -28.38 7.03
N PHE A 40 -0.34 -27.44 6.13
CA PHE A 40 0.13 -27.48 4.74
C PHE A 40 1.64 -27.25 4.66
N ARG A 41 2.30 -28.04 3.83
CA ARG A 41 3.65 -27.74 3.38
C ARG A 41 3.58 -26.75 2.22
N VAL A 42 4.19 -25.60 2.38
CA VAL A 42 4.06 -24.43 1.51
C VAL A 42 5.38 -24.08 0.84
N ALA A 43 5.39 -23.94 -0.49
CA ALA A 43 6.45 -23.27 -1.22
C ALA A 43 6.06 -21.84 -1.52
N VAL A 44 6.81 -20.86 -1.05
CA VAL A 44 6.65 -19.45 -1.42
C VAL A 44 7.63 -19.10 -2.51
N LEU A 45 7.14 -18.63 -3.66
CA LEU A 45 7.92 -18.23 -4.82
C LEU A 45 7.87 -16.71 -4.96
N GLU A 46 9.03 -16.07 -4.96
CA GLU A 46 9.12 -14.60 -5.10
C GLU A 46 10.04 -14.26 -6.28
N ARG A 47 9.57 -13.41 -7.19
CA ARG A 47 10.36 -13.01 -8.37
C ARG A 47 11.54 -12.10 -8.06
N ARG A 48 11.46 -11.35 -6.95
CA ARG A 48 12.54 -10.48 -6.47
C ARG A 48 13.56 -11.30 -5.69
N ASN A 49 14.73 -10.72 -5.48
CA ASN A 49 15.80 -11.31 -4.65
C ASN A 49 15.56 -11.15 -3.15
N HIS A 50 14.37 -10.65 -2.75
CA HIS A 50 14.01 -10.39 -1.35
C HIS A 50 12.52 -10.67 -1.11
N ILE A 51 12.18 -10.97 0.13
CA ILE A 51 10.80 -11.08 0.65
C ILE A 51 10.20 -9.71 0.98
N ALA A 52 9.02 -9.70 1.60
CA ALA A 52 8.25 -8.54 2.04
C ALA A 52 7.56 -7.75 0.91
N GLY A 53 7.76 -8.12 -0.36
CA GLY A 53 7.08 -7.44 -1.47
C GLY A 53 7.35 -5.93 -1.45
N ASN A 54 6.30 -5.11 -1.56
CA ASN A 54 6.45 -3.65 -1.53
C ASN A 54 6.73 -3.08 -0.13
N ALA A 55 6.62 -3.89 0.93
CA ALA A 55 6.98 -3.47 2.29
C ALA A 55 8.46 -3.68 2.61
N TYR A 56 9.26 -4.14 1.64
CA TYR A 56 10.70 -4.35 1.82
C TYR A 56 11.40 -3.08 2.26
N ASP A 57 12.19 -3.21 3.30
CA ASP A 57 13.05 -2.17 3.88
C ASP A 57 14.46 -2.71 4.14
N PHE A 58 15.42 -1.82 4.14
CA PHE A 58 16.82 -2.15 4.38
C PHE A 58 17.59 -0.95 4.92
N GLU A 59 18.70 -1.19 5.59
CA GLU A 59 19.62 -0.12 5.99
C GLU A 59 20.48 0.29 4.80
N ASN A 60 20.45 1.58 4.48
CA ASN A 60 21.28 2.15 3.43
C ASN A 60 22.73 2.35 3.92
N GLU A 61 23.61 2.88 3.06
CA GLU A 61 25.02 3.13 3.38
C GLU A 61 25.25 4.07 4.57
N ALA A 62 24.27 4.90 4.92
CA ALA A 62 24.31 5.77 6.10
C ALA A 62 23.78 5.09 7.38
N GLY A 63 23.40 3.82 7.33
CA GLY A 63 22.80 3.09 8.44
C GLY A 63 21.36 3.52 8.75
N ILE A 64 20.68 4.11 7.78
CA ILE A 64 19.28 4.55 7.93
C ILE A 64 18.38 3.51 7.29
N LEU A 65 17.41 2.99 8.04
CA LEU A 65 16.38 2.08 7.54
C LEU A 65 15.46 2.83 6.57
N VAL A 66 15.47 2.43 5.31
CA VAL A 66 14.68 3.01 4.23
C VAL A 66 13.73 1.99 3.64
N HIS A 67 12.55 2.42 3.18
CA HIS A 67 11.59 1.56 2.48
C HIS A 67 11.78 1.72 0.98
N GLU A 68 12.17 0.65 0.30
CA GLU A 68 12.53 0.72 -1.12
C GLU A 68 11.36 1.12 -2.03
N TYR A 69 10.16 0.63 -1.70
CA TYR A 69 8.96 0.82 -2.52
C TYR A 69 7.97 1.84 -1.93
N GLY A 70 8.48 2.83 -1.20
CA GLY A 70 7.69 3.87 -0.56
C GLY A 70 7.30 3.57 0.89
N PRO A 71 6.92 4.62 1.65
CA PRO A 71 6.67 4.48 3.07
C PRO A 71 5.47 3.58 3.34
N HIS A 72 5.68 2.58 4.16
CA HIS A 72 4.64 1.74 4.71
C HIS A 72 4.48 2.10 6.19
N ILE A 73 3.26 2.44 6.59
CA ILE A 73 2.90 2.76 7.96
C ILE A 73 1.82 1.77 8.41
N TYR A 74 2.10 1.06 9.49
CA TYR A 74 1.12 0.17 10.05
C TYR A 74 0.02 0.94 10.76
N HIS A 75 -1.21 0.69 10.37
CA HIS A 75 -2.40 1.11 11.08
C HIS A 75 -3.54 0.11 10.84
N THR A 76 -4.38 -0.11 11.84
CA THR A 76 -5.58 -0.93 11.67
C THR A 76 -6.62 -0.62 12.74
N TYR A 77 -7.88 -0.87 12.40
CA TYR A 77 -9.01 -0.88 13.34
C TYR A 77 -9.38 -2.31 13.77
N ASN A 78 -8.75 -3.32 13.16
CA ASN A 78 -9.07 -4.72 13.37
C ASN A 78 -8.09 -5.35 14.38
N GLU A 79 -8.60 -5.68 15.56
CA GLU A 79 -7.82 -6.30 16.63
C GLU A 79 -7.24 -7.68 16.23
N ARG A 80 -7.95 -8.46 15.41
CA ARG A 80 -7.44 -9.77 14.93
C ARG A 80 -6.20 -9.59 14.08
N VAL A 81 -6.18 -8.54 13.24
CA VAL A 81 -5.04 -8.18 12.40
C VAL A 81 -3.86 -7.77 13.28
N HIS A 82 -4.13 -6.89 14.26
CA HIS A 82 -3.12 -6.43 15.21
C HIS A 82 -2.51 -7.60 15.97
N ASN A 83 -3.33 -8.45 16.56
CA ASN A 83 -2.89 -9.60 17.34
C ASN A 83 -2.12 -10.62 16.50
N PHE A 84 -2.50 -10.81 15.23
CA PHE A 84 -1.78 -11.70 14.33
C PHE A 84 -0.38 -11.18 14.01
N LEU A 85 -0.25 -9.92 13.58
CA LEU A 85 1.03 -9.33 13.21
C LEU A 85 1.96 -9.11 14.41
N SER A 86 1.42 -8.79 15.58
CA SER A 86 2.18 -8.62 16.84
C SER A 86 2.85 -9.89 17.34
N ARG A 87 2.56 -11.03 16.73
CA ARG A 87 3.31 -12.28 16.96
C ARG A 87 4.70 -12.26 16.34
N PHE A 88 4.93 -11.41 15.36
CA PHE A 88 6.12 -11.38 14.51
C PHE A 88 6.97 -10.13 14.68
N THR A 89 6.48 -9.12 15.40
CA THR A 89 7.22 -7.90 15.70
C THR A 89 6.71 -7.23 16.96
N GLU A 90 7.55 -6.41 17.58
CA GLU A 90 7.12 -5.37 18.50
C GLU A 90 6.82 -4.09 17.70
N TRP A 91 5.85 -3.31 18.13
CA TRP A 91 5.49 -2.05 17.50
C TRP A 91 6.10 -0.86 18.25
N THR A 92 6.66 0.09 17.50
CA THR A 92 7.03 1.38 18.08
C THR A 92 5.78 2.23 18.31
N ASP A 93 5.86 3.17 19.26
CA ASP A 93 4.78 4.15 19.47
C ASP A 93 4.90 5.29 18.44
N TYR A 94 4.72 4.94 17.17
CA TYR A 94 4.72 5.91 16.07
C TYR A 94 3.30 6.27 15.69
N GLN A 95 2.99 7.58 15.76
CA GLN A 95 1.72 8.14 15.33
C GLN A 95 1.93 8.93 14.05
N HIS A 96 1.40 8.40 12.95
CA HIS A 96 1.65 8.99 11.63
C HIS A 96 1.03 10.38 11.48
N LYS A 97 1.88 11.36 11.14
CA LYS A 97 1.48 12.71 10.80
C LYS A 97 1.93 13.03 9.39
N VAL A 98 1.02 13.64 8.62
CA VAL A 98 1.29 14.14 7.28
C VAL A 98 1.00 15.62 7.25
N LEU A 99 1.90 16.37 6.65
CA LEU A 99 1.68 17.77 6.36
C LEU A 99 1.54 17.96 4.84
N ALA A 100 0.73 18.94 4.42
CA ALA A 100 0.73 19.45 3.06
C ALA A 100 1.52 20.74 3.01
N ASN A 101 2.45 20.85 2.07
CA ASN A 101 3.08 22.10 1.72
C ASN A 101 2.17 22.85 0.75
N ILE A 102 1.49 23.87 1.23
CA ILE A 102 0.60 24.71 0.45
C ILE A 102 1.24 26.10 0.35
N HIS A 103 1.84 26.40 -0.80
CA HIS A 103 2.55 27.66 -1.05
C HIS A 103 3.59 28.03 0.02
N GLY A 104 4.32 27.02 0.54
CA GLY A 104 5.34 27.20 1.58
C GLY A 104 4.82 27.10 3.01
N THR A 105 3.50 27.01 3.23
CA THR A 105 2.91 26.79 4.55
C THR A 105 2.63 25.32 4.78
N LEU A 106 3.16 24.76 5.87
CA LEU A 106 2.94 23.36 6.26
C LEU A 106 1.65 23.22 7.08
N MET A 107 0.68 22.52 6.54
CA MET A 107 -0.64 22.32 7.14
C MET A 107 -0.91 20.84 7.40
N PRO A 108 -1.51 20.43 8.55
CA PRO A 108 -1.93 19.06 8.80
C PRO A 108 -2.87 18.49 7.73
N VAL A 109 -2.67 17.21 7.41
CA VAL A 109 -3.59 16.41 6.58
C VAL A 109 -3.94 15.13 7.37
N PRO A 110 -5.25 14.78 7.48
CA PRO A 110 -6.44 15.44 6.92
C PRO A 110 -6.57 16.92 7.34
N PHE A 111 -7.10 17.74 6.43
CA PHE A 111 -7.33 19.16 6.70
C PHE A 111 -8.26 19.31 7.90
N ASN A 112 -7.83 19.99 8.95
CA ASN A 112 -8.48 20.02 10.26
C ASN A 112 -8.61 21.43 10.83
N HIS A 113 -8.99 21.56 12.10
CA HIS A 113 -9.13 22.86 12.79
C HIS A 113 -7.85 23.71 12.72
N LYS A 114 -6.69 23.11 12.96
CA LYS A 114 -5.40 23.81 12.83
C LYS A 114 -5.14 24.27 11.40
N SER A 115 -5.47 23.43 10.42
CA SER A 115 -5.33 23.77 9.01
C SER A 115 -6.23 24.93 8.60
N LEU A 116 -7.48 24.99 9.13
CA LEU A 116 -8.38 26.13 8.92
C LEU A 116 -7.76 27.46 9.42
N LYS A 117 -7.18 27.45 10.62
CA LYS A 117 -6.51 28.65 11.16
C LYS A 117 -5.29 29.08 10.36
N LEU A 118 -4.51 28.12 9.88
CA LEU A 118 -3.35 28.39 9.03
C LEU A 118 -3.76 28.95 7.66
N ALA A 119 -4.88 28.47 7.10
CA ALA A 119 -5.36 28.87 5.78
C ALA A 119 -6.10 30.22 5.78
N PHE A 120 -6.95 30.47 6.79
CA PHE A 120 -7.89 31.58 6.81
C PHE A 120 -7.57 32.62 7.91
N GLY A 121 -6.54 32.39 8.72
CA GLY A 121 -6.25 33.19 9.92
C GLY A 121 -7.04 32.74 11.15
N GLU A 122 -6.61 33.14 12.34
CA GLU A 122 -7.14 32.64 13.62
C GLU A 122 -8.65 32.86 13.76
N GLU A 123 -9.13 34.09 13.51
CA GLU A 123 -10.54 34.44 13.71
C GLU A 123 -11.45 33.77 12.68
N ARG A 124 -11.12 33.90 11.39
CA ARG A 124 -11.94 33.30 10.32
C ARG A 124 -11.90 31.77 10.37
N GLY A 125 -10.74 31.20 10.61
CA GLY A 125 -10.55 29.75 10.76
C GLY A 125 -11.40 29.18 11.91
N GLU A 126 -11.47 29.90 13.04
CA GLU A 126 -12.34 29.51 14.16
C GLU A 126 -13.84 29.58 13.80
N GLN A 127 -14.28 30.64 13.12
CA GLN A 127 -15.66 30.79 12.66
C GLN A 127 -16.06 29.63 11.72
N LEU A 128 -15.21 29.30 10.74
CA LEU A 128 -15.41 28.20 9.81
C LEU A 128 -15.46 26.85 10.52
N TYR A 129 -14.57 26.65 11.51
CA TYR A 129 -14.58 25.43 12.33
C TYR A 129 -15.89 25.27 13.10
N GLN A 130 -16.36 26.31 13.79
CA GLN A 130 -17.64 26.28 14.52
C GLN A 130 -18.82 25.99 13.58
N LYS A 131 -18.77 26.52 12.35
CA LYS A 131 -19.79 26.25 11.33
C LYS A 131 -19.78 24.77 10.90
N LEU A 132 -18.61 24.18 10.69
CA LEU A 132 -18.44 22.77 10.37
C LEU A 132 -18.98 21.89 11.53
N VAL A 133 -18.60 22.21 12.78
CA VAL A 133 -19.08 21.50 13.97
C VAL A 133 -20.60 21.56 14.08
N ALA A 134 -21.19 22.73 13.87
CA ALA A 134 -22.66 22.89 13.92
C ALA A 134 -23.39 22.10 12.83
N THR A 135 -22.74 21.89 11.66
CA THR A 135 -23.35 21.21 10.52
C THR A 135 -23.17 19.69 10.56
N PHE A 136 -22.00 19.21 10.95
CA PHE A 136 -21.62 17.78 10.82
C PHE A 136 -21.31 17.11 12.16
N GLY A 137 -21.13 17.88 13.23
CA GLY A 137 -20.63 17.37 14.52
C GLY A 137 -19.12 17.43 14.63
N LYS A 138 -18.60 17.12 15.84
CA LYS A 138 -17.18 17.05 16.16
C LYS A 138 -16.63 15.63 15.97
N ASP A 139 -15.33 15.53 15.71
CA ASP A 139 -14.58 14.28 15.56
C ASP A 139 -15.07 13.38 14.41
N VAL A 140 -15.52 14.00 13.33
CA VAL A 140 -15.98 13.30 12.11
C VAL A 140 -15.13 13.68 10.90
N LYS A 141 -15.05 12.75 9.95
CA LYS A 141 -14.46 12.97 8.63
C LYS A 141 -15.55 13.27 7.61
N VAL A 142 -15.45 14.37 6.91
CA VAL A 142 -16.37 14.76 5.83
C VAL A 142 -15.61 14.70 4.50
N PRO A 143 -15.98 13.82 3.55
CA PRO A 143 -15.39 13.78 2.23
C PRO A 143 -15.52 15.14 1.53
N ILE A 144 -14.45 15.60 0.88
CA ILE A 144 -14.43 16.91 0.24
C ILE A 144 -15.54 17.07 -0.81
N MET A 145 -15.86 16.02 -1.54
CA MET A 145 -16.93 16.04 -2.55
C MET A 145 -18.34 16.15 -1.93
N GLU A 146 -18.50 15.72 -0.67
CA GLU A 146 -19.74 15.93 0.07
C GLU A 146 -19.84 17.37 0.57
N LEU A 147 -18.73 17.93 1.08
CA LEU A 147 -18.66 19.30 1.53
C LEU A 147 -18.99 20.29 0.39
N ARG A 148 -18.47 20.03 -0.82
CA ARG A 148 -18.75 20.85 -2.03
C ARG A 148 -20.21 20.88 -2.49
N LYS A 149 -21.04 19.92 -2.08
CA LYS A 149 -22.47 19.90 -2.39
C LYS A 149 -23.30 20.86 -1.52
N LYS A 150 -22.69 21.44 -0.49
CA LYS A 150 -23.40 22.36 0.40
C LYS A 150 -23.50 23.75 -0.22
N SER A 151 -24.68 24.37 -0.11
CA SER A 151 -24.95 25.73 -0.63
C SER A 151 -24.59 26.84 0.35
N ASP A 152 -24.15 26.50 1.55
CA ASP A 152 -23.73 27.46 2.57
C ASP A 152 -22.41 28.14 2.16
N PRO A 153 -22.32 29.49 2.13
CA PRO A 153 -21.11 30.17 1.65
C PRO A 153 -19.84 29.86 2.46
N ASP A 154 -19.95 29.69 3.78
CA ASP A 154 -18.82 29.38 4.65
C ASP A 154 -18.30 27.97 4.39
N LEU A 155 -19.21 27.02 4.19
CA LEU A 155 -18.86 25.64 3.85
C LEU A 155 -18.27 25.53 2.44
N ALA A 156 -18.78 26.31 1.50
CA ALA A 156 -18.25 26.40 0.13
C ALA A 156 -16.83 26.96 0.11
N GLU A 157 -16.55 28.01 0.90
CA GLU A 157 -15.20 28.59 1.03
C GLU A 157 -14.16 27.54 1.48
N VAL A 158 -14.48 26.76 2.52
CA VAL A 158 -13.62 25.64 2.98
C VAL A 158 -13.48 24.58 1.90
N ALA A 159 -14.60 24.20 1.28
CA ALA A 159 -14.62 23.15 0.27
C ALA A 159 -13.77 23.51 -0.95
N ASP A 160 -13.88 24.73 -1.44
CA ASP A 160 -13.12 25.20 -2.60
C ASP A 160 -11.63 25.32 -2.27
N TYR A 161 -11.28 25.87 -1.09
CA TYR A 161 -9.88 25.94 -0.66
C TYR A 161 -9.24 24.56 -0.60
N VAL A 162 -9.87 23.60 0.09
CA VAL A 162 -9.31 22.24 0.25
C VAL A 162 -9.30 21.52 -1.09
N PHE A 163 -10.33 21.71 -1.91
CA PHE A 163 -10.35 21.10 -3.24
C PHE A 163 -9.19 21.59 -4.12
N GLU A 164 -8.97 22.88 -4.20
CA GLU A 164 -7.93 23.45 -5.06
C GLU A 164 -6.51 23.22 -4.54
N ASN A 165 -6.29 23.40 -3.23
CA ASN A 165 -4.95 23.43 -2.66
C ASN A 165 -4.46 22.08 -2.10
N VAL A 166 -5.38 21.18 -1.73
CA VAL A 166 -5.01 19.89 -1.13
C VAL A 166 -5.34 18.73 -2.07
N PHE A 167 -6.52 18.78 -2.72
CA PHE A 167 -7.04 17.64 -3.47
C PHE A 167 -6.64 17.64 -4.95
N LEU A 168 -6.95 18.71 -5.68
CA LEU A 168 -6.94 18.76 -7.15
C LEU A 168 -5.58 18.38 -7.75
N HIS A 169 -4.58 19.17 -7.47
CA HIS A 169 -3.26 19.01 -8.10
C HIS A 169 -2.53 17.76 -7.60
N TYR A 170 -2.67 17.42 -6.32
CA TYR A 170 -2.10 16.19 -5.77
C TYR A 170 -2.72 14.96 -6.45
N THR A 171 -4.03 14.94 -6.58
CA THR A 171 -4.77 13.83 -7.18
C THR A 171 -4.44 13.69 -8.66
N MET A 172 -4.37 14.81 -9.39
CA MET A 172 -3.96 14.81 -10.80
C MET A 172 -2.53 14.27 -10.98
N LYS A 173 -1.59 14.66 -10.12
CA LYS A 173 -0.21 14.13 -10.13
C LYS A 173 -0.19 12.63 -9.84
N GLN A 174 -0.88 12.20 -8.79
CA GLN A 174 -0.89 10.81 -8.33
C GLN A 174 -1.52 9.87 -9.35
N TRP A 175 -2.66 10.25 -9.94
CA TRP A 175 -3.45 9.39 -10.83
C TRP A 175 -3.24 9.66 -12.30
N GLY A 176 -2.70 10.83 -12.67
CA GLY A 176 -2.57 11.24 -14.08
C GLY A 176 -3.92 11.47 -14.78
N GLN A 177 -4.97 11.71 -13.99
CA GLN A 177 -6.36 11.88 -14.42
C GLN A 177 -6.95 13.12 -13.78
N THR A 178 -7.98 13.69 -14.43
CA THR A 178 -8.78 14.77 -13.83
C THR A 178 -9.75 14.21 -12.78
N PRO A 179 -10.18 15.00 -11.78
CA PRO A 179 -11.01 14.51 -10.67
C PRO A 179 -12.33 13.88 -11.10
N ASP A 180 -12.89 14.27 -12.23
CA ASP A 180 -14.12 13.71 -12.82
C ASP A 180 -13.92 12.33 -13.45
N GLN A 181 -12.67 11.96 -13.76
CA GLN A 181 -12.29 10.66 -14.30
C GLN A 181 -11.89 9.64 -13.22
N ILE A 182 -11.68 10.12 -12.00
CA ILE A 182 -11.20 9.27 -10.89
C ILE A 182 -12.37 8.58 -10.21
N ASP A 183 -12.21 7.30 -9.90
CA ASP A 183 -13.21 6.51 -9.18
C ASP A 183 -13.61 7.21 -7.86
N PRO A 184 -14.92 7.37 -7.57
CA PRO A 184 -15.41 8.05 -6.36
C PRO A 184 -14.87 7.46 -5.05
N SER A 185 -14.51 6.18 -5.02
CA SER A 185 -13.89 5.56 -3.84
C SER A 185 -12.52 6.14 -3.51
N ILE A 186 -11.84 6.69 -4.50
CA ILE A 186 -10.52 7.34 -4.36
C ILE A 186 -10.70 8.77 -3.88
N THR A 187 -11.66 9.50 -4.43
CA THR A 187 -11.93 10.90 -4.07
C THR A 187 -12.44 11.05 -2.63
N GLY A 188 -13.10 10.03 -2.11
CA GLY A 188 -13.55 9.97 -0.71
C GLY A 188 -12.43 9.90 0.33
N ARG A 189 -11.18 9.68 -0.08
CA ARG A 189 -10.02 9.52 0.81
C ARG A 189 -9.38 10.81 1.27
N VAL A 190 -9.78 11.95 0.73
CA VAL A 190 -9.31 13.27 1.17
C VAL A 190 -10.44 13.96 1.94
N PRO A 191 -10.62 13.61 3.23
CA PRO A 191 -11.65 14.25 4.05
C PRO A 191 -11.12 15.53 4.68
N VAL A 192 -12.05 16.41 5.04
CA VAL A 192 -11.85 17.39 6.09
C VAL A 192 -12.17 16.70 7.42
N PHE A 193 -11.26 16.76 8.39
CA PHE A 193 -11.46 16.23 9.73
C PHE A 193 -11.92 17.35 10.66
N ILE A 194 -13.14 17.24 11.20
CA ILE A 194 -13.72 18.24 12.08
C ILE A 194 -13.28 17.97 13.52
N GLY A 195 -12.03 18.30 13.84
CA GLY A 195 -11.40 18.03 15.14
C GLY A 195 -10.00 18.63 15.24
N ASP A 196 -9.38 18.38 16.40
CA ASP A 196 -8.04 18.91 16.75
C ASP A 196 -6.93 17.87 16.59
N ASP A 197 -7.28 16.61 16.26
CA ASP A 197 -6.30 15.55 16.05
C ASP A 197 -5.57 15.74 14.71
N ASP A 198 -4.26 15.92 14.76
CA ASP A 198 -3.41 16.14 13.59
C ASP A 198 -2.73 14.87 13.06
N ARG A 199 -3.12 13.68 13.57
CA ARG A 199 -2.68 12.39 13.03
C ARG A 199 -3.34 12.11 11.68
N TYR A 200 -2.61 11.46 10.80
CA TYR A 200 -3.15 11.07 9.49
C TYR A 200 -4.26 10.02 9.60
N PHE A 201 -4.15 9.13 10.58
CA PHE A 201 -5.16 8.13 10.94
C PHE A 201 -5.78 8.47 12.30
N PRO A 202 -6.54 9.59 12.42
CA PRO A 202 -7.21 9.90 13.67
C PRO A 202 -8.15 8.76 14.03
N GLN A 203 -8.25 8.44 15.34
CA GLN A 203 -9.10 7.36 15.85
C GLN A 203 -8.64 5.93 15.53
N ALA A 204 -7.58 5.68 14.75
CA ALA A 204 -7.05 4.34 14.60
C ALA A 204 -6.44 3.87 15.94
N PRO A 205 -6.96 2.78 16.53
CA PRO A 205 -6.51 2.32 17.84
C PRO A 205 -5.11 1.70 17.79
N PHE A 206 -4.72 1.17 16.62
CA PHE A 206 -3.43 0.53 16.42
C PHE A 206 -2.69 1.24 15.30
N GLN A 207 -1.57 1.88 15.64
CA GLN A 207 -0.62 2.51 14.72
C GLN A 207 0.79 2.23 15.21
N GLY A 208 1.76 2.20 14.31
CA GLY A 208 3.16 2.03 14.67
C GLY A 208 4.05 1.73 13.47
N MET A 209 5.32 1.50 13.78
CA MET A 209 6.29 0.91 12.87
C MET A 209 6.80 -0.39 13.49
N PRO A 210 7.12 -1.42 12.69
CA PRO A 210 7.82 -2.59 13.22
C PRO A 210 9.16 -2.13 13.79
N LYS A 211 9.48 -2.54 15.01
CA LYS A 211 10.67 -2.08 15.75
C LYS A 211 11.97 -2.33 14.97
N ASP A 212 12.07 -3.48 14.33
CA ASP A 212 13.26 -3.92 13.58
C ASP A 212 13.05 -3.86 12.05
N GLY A 213 12.01 -3.14 11.60
CA GLY A 213 11.63 -3.02 10.20
C GLY A 213 10.66 -4.10 9.71
N TYR A 214 10.10 -3.85 8.53
CA TYR A 214 9.14 -4.75 7.89
C TYR A 214 9.80 -6.03 7.41
N THR A 215 10.98 -5.97 6.83
CA THR A 215 11.68 -7.16 6.34
C THR A 215 11.88 -8.17 7.46
N LYS A 216 12.24 -7.72 8.67
CA LYS A 216 12.35 -8.58 9.85
C LYS A 216 11.01 -9.17 10.29
N LEU A 217 9.93 -8.39 10.24
CA LEU A 217 8.58 -8.91 10.49
C LEU A 217 8.25 -10.07 9.53
N PHE A 218 8.58 -9.91 8.24
CA PHE A 218 8.33 -10.96 7.25
C PHE A 218 9.25 -12.18 7.45
N GLU A 219 10.51 -11.98 7.81
CA GLU A 219 11.42 -13.08 8.18
C GLU A 219 10.80 -13.91 9.31
N HIS A 220 10.31 -13.29 10.37
CA HIS A 220 9.66 -14.00 11.49
C HIS A 220 8.33 -14.65 11.07
N MET A 221 7.55 -14.01 10.20
CA MET A 221 6.27 -14.56 9.73
C MET A 221 6.48 -15.80 8.85
N LEU A 222 7.48 -15.81 8.01
CA LEU A 222 7.79 -16.93 7.12
C LEU A 222 8.68 -18.01 7.77
N ASP A 223 9.25 -17.74 8.95
CA ASP A 223 10.06 -18.72 9.69
C ASP A 223 9.16 -19.79 10.34
N HIS A 224 8.94 -20.88 9.59
CA HIS A 224 8.12 -22.00 10.00
C HIS A 224 8.59 -23.27 9.28
N ASP A 225 8.63 -24.41 10.00
CA ASP A 225 9.17 -25.69 9.49
C ASP A 225 8.43 -26.20 8.23
N MET A 226 7.20 -25.77 8.02
CA MET A 226 6.37 -26.17 6.87
C MET A 226 6.41 -25.15 5.72
N ILE A 227 7.29 -24.14 5.77
CA ILE A 227 7.39 -23.10 4.74
C ILE A 227 8.79 -23.04 4.18
N ASP A 228 8.92 -23.29 2.88
CA ASP A 228 10.15 -23.06 2.12
C ASP A 228 9.98 -21.81 1.24
N VAL A 229 11.00 -20.92 1.23
CA VAL A 229 10.96 -19.65 0.50
C VAL A 229 12.04 -19.63 -0.58
N PHE A 230 11.62 -19.36 -1.80
CA PHE A 230 12.47 -19.28 -2.99
C PHE A 230 12.34 -17.89 -3.62
N CYS A 231 13.39 -17.08 -3.52
CA CYS A 231 13.52 -15.80 -4.21
C CYS A 231 14.18 -15.97 -5.59
N ASP A 232 14.17 -14.93 -6.41
CA ASP A 232 14.65 -14.97 -7.81
C ASP A 232 13.94 -16.03 -8.67
N VAL A 233 12.64 -16.25 -8.40
CA VAL A 233 11.81 -17.23 -9.12
C VAL A 233 10.58 -16.53 -9.69
N ASP A 234 10.56 -16.33 -11.01
CA ASP A 234 9.35 -15.89 -11.69
C ASP A 234 8.42 -17.08 -11.94
N ALA A 235 7.19 -16.98 -11.44
CA ALA A 235 6.20 -18.04 -11.61
C ALA A 235 5.90 -18.31 -13.10
N ARG A 236 6.00 -17.32 -13.98
CA ARG A 236 5.78 -17.46 -15.42
C ARG A 236 6.75 -18.43 -16.10
N ASP A 237 7.95 -18.56 -15.55
CA ASP A 237 8.96 -19.48 -16.10
C ASP A 237 8.67 -20.96 -15.76
N ILE A 238 7.79 -21.22 -14.80
CA ILE A 238 7.57 -22.56 -14.27
C ILE A 238 6.10 -23.02 -14.28
N PHE A 239 5.16 -22.07 -14.37
CA PHE A 239 3.73 -22.36 -14.48
C PHE A 239 3.31 -22.44 -15.95
N ASP A 240 2.48 -23.45 -16.26
CA ASP A 240 1.71 -23.58 -17.48
C ASP A 240 0.26 -23.85 -17.05
N ILE A 241 -0.64 -22.93 -17.40
CA ILE A 241 -2.03 -22.93 -16.93
C ILE A 241 -2.95 -23.02 -18.16
N ASP A 242 -3.73 -24.10 -18.22
CA ASP A 242 -4.81 -24.26 -19.19
C ASP A 242 -6.20 -24.19 -18.48
N GLU A 243 -7.27 -24.33 -19.22
CA GLU A 243 -8.65 -24.22 -18.67
C GLU A 243 -8.99 -25.20 -17.56
N THR A 244 -8.22 -26.28 -17.39
CA THR A 244 -8.52 -27.41 -16.50
C THR A 244 -7.40 -27.81 -15.58
N ASN A 245 -6.16 -27.41 -15.89
CA ASN A 245 -4.99 -27.87 -15.17
C ASN A 245 -3.99 -26.76 -14.94
N ILE A 246 -3.32 -26.87 -13.80
CA ILE A 246 -2.09 -26.12 -13.48
C ILE A 246 -0.93 -27.12 -13.60
N ARG A 247 0.09 -26.77 -14.40
CA ARG A 247 1.36 -27.49 -14.41
C ARG A 247 2.45 -26.63 -13.81
N VAL A 248 3.30 -27.25 -13.03
CA VAL A 248 4.49 -26.61 -12.44
C VAL A 248 5.71 -27.40 -12.90
N LYS A 249 6.64 -26.77 -13.62
CA LYS A 249 7.78 -27.42 -14.27
C LYS A 249 7.34 -28.62 -15.14
N GLY A 250 6.24 -28.45 -15.88
CA GLY A 250 5.67 -29.47 -16.78
C GLY A 250 4.90 -30.59 -16.10
N GLN A 251 4.83 -30.66 -14.77
CA GLN A 251 4.06 -31.66 -14.02
C GLN A 251 2.70 -31.10 -13.61
N VAL A 252 1.62 -31.89 -13.80
CA VAL A 252 0.28 -31.51 -13.30
C VAL A 252 0.36 -31.37 -11.79
N TYR A 253 -0.05 -30.21 -11.30
CA TYR A 253 -0.05 -29.88 -9.88
C TYR A 253 -1.45 -29.96 -9.31
N GLY A 254 -1.64 -30.85 -8.33
CA GLY A 254 -2.93 -31.06 -7.68
C GLY A 254 -3.08 -30.36 -6.33
N GLY A 255 -2.06 -29.63 -5.88
CA GLY A 255 -2.15 -28.81 -4.66
C GLY A 255 -2.75 -27.43 -4.94
N GLU A 256 -2.88 -26.62 -3.89
CA GLU A 256 -3.46 -25.28 -3.95
C GLU A 256 -2.45 -24.24 -4.45
N VAL A 257 -2.89 -23.29 -5.25
CA VAL A 257 -2.06 -22.16 -5.71
C VAL A 257 -2.69 -20.86 -5.23
N VAL A 258 -1.95 -20.09 -4.42
CA VAL A 258 -2.28 -18.70 -4.10
C VAL A 258 -1.41 -17.80 -4.98
N TYR A 259 -2.04 -17.02 -5.84
CA TYR A 259 -1.37 -16.12 -6.75
C TYR A 259 -1.61 -14.66 -6.34
N THR A 260 -0.52 -13.89 -6.14
CA THR A 260 -0.62 -12.49 -5.69
C THR A 260 -0.12 -11.46 -6.71
N GLY A 261 0.34 -11.92 -7.87
CA GLY A 261 0.79 -11.07 -8.97
C GLY A 261 -0.34 -10.58 -9.89
N PRO A 262 -0.07 -9.68 -10.83
CA PRO A 262 -1.05 -9.28 -11.85
C PRO A 262 -1.44 -10.45 -12.74
N LEU A 263 -2.75 -10.64 -12.98
CA LEU A 263 -3.23 -11.76 -13.81
C LEU A 263 -2.86 -11.59 -15.29
N ASP A 264 -2.80 -10.38 -15.81
CA ASP A 264 -2.39 -10.12 -17.17
C ASP A 264 -0.94 -10.52 -17.44
N GLU A 265 -0.03 -10.25 -16.48
CA GLU A 265 1.36 -10.70 -16.58
C GLU A 265 1.49 -12.23 -16.53
N LEU A 266 0.63 -12.93 -15.78
CA LEU A 266 0.62 -14.39 -15.74
C LEU A 266 0.33 -15.03 -17.10
N PHE A 267 -0.42 -14.34 -17.94
CA PHE A 267 -0.81 -14.74 -19.28
C PHE A 267 -0.12 -13.93 -20.38
N ASP A 268 1.10 -13.45 -20.13
CA ASP A 268 1.94 -12.76 -21.11
C ASP A 268 1.24 -11.59 -21.83
N LEU A 269 0.29 -10.93 -21.15
CA LEU A 269 -0.48 -9.78 -21.65
C LEU A 269 -1.29 -10.09 -22.93
N ASP A 270 -1.64 -11.32 -23.20
CA ASP A 270 -2.22 -11.79 -24.47
C ASP A 270 -3.62 -11.18 -24.79
N LEU A 271 -4.35 -10.71 -23.76
CA LEU A 271 -5.59 -9.94 -23.91
C LEU A 271 -5.38 -8.42 -23.83
N GLY A 272 -4.15 -7.99 -23.57
CA GLY A 272 -3.74 -6.60 -23.36
C GLY A 272 -3.34 -6.34 -21.90
N ALA A 273 -2.56 -5.28 -21.69
CA ALA A 273 -2.05 -4.92 -20.36
C ALA A 273 -3.13 -4.25 -19.49
N LEU A 274 -3.23 -4.64 -18.24
CA LEU A 274 -4.01 -3.94 -17.22
C LEU A 274 -3.29 -2.65 -16.83
N PRO A 275 -3.95 -1.50 -16.87
CA PRO A 275 -3.31 -0.23 -16.55
C PRO A 275 -3.09 -0.07 -15.05
N TYR A 276 -1.86 0.35 -14.70
CA TYR A 276 -1.47 0.72 -13.34
C TYR A 276 -0.75 2.07 -13.31
N ARG A 277 -0.69 2.67 -12.13
CA ARG A 277 0.27 3.73 -11.83
C ARG A 277 1.50 3.12 -11.18
N THR A 278 2.65 3.71 -11.46
CA THR A 278 3.92 3.42 -10.79
C THR A 278 4.50 4.69 -10.17
N LEU A 279 5.53 4.52 -9.35
CA LEU A 279 6.24 5.59 -8.67
C LEU A 279 7.73 5.51 -9.03
N ASP A 280 8.30 6.62 -9.49
CA ASP A 280 9.75 6.81 -9.57
C ASP A 280 10.19 7.43 -8.23
N MET A 281 10.99 6.71 -7.47
CA MET A 281 11.42 7.07 -6.12
C MET A 281 12.88 7.48 -6.14
N LYS A 282 13.15 8.73 -5.76
CA LYS A 282 14.51 9.27 -5.71
C LYS A 282 14.96 9.47 -4.28
N PHE A 283 15.93 8.66 -3.89
CA PHE A 283 16.55 8.71 -2.58
C PHE A 283 17.70 9.69 -2.57
N GLU A 284 17.82 10.45 -1.48
CA GLU A 284 18.89 11.41 -1.26
C GLU A 284 19.30 11.37 0.21
N THR A 285 20.59 11.11 0.48
CA THR A 285 21.14 11.20 1.82
C THR A 285 21.80 12.58 2.00
N LEU A 286 21.40 13.30 3.03
CA LEU A 286 21.78 14.67 3.33
C LEU A 286 22.68 14.72 4.57
N ASP A 287 23.68 15.61 4.56
CA ASP A 287 24.57 15.86 5.68
C ASP A 287 23.94 16.85 6.68
N GLN A 288 22.85 16.42 7.32
CA GLN A 288 22.11 17.15 8.35
C GLN A 288 21.31 16.21 9.24
N ASP A 289 20.94 16.66 10.43
CA ASP A 289 20.22 15.82 11.39
C ASP A 289 18.77 15.56 10.98
N GLN A 290 18.11 16.53 10.37
CA GLN A 290 16.69 16.46 9.98
C GLN A 290 16.42 17.40 8.80
N PHE A 291 15.53 16.95 7.89
CA PHE A 291 15.10 17.72 6.73
C PHE A 291 13.73 18.38 6.92
N GLN A 292 12.77 17.65 7.50
CA GLN A 292 11.40 18.10 7.68
C GLN A 292 10.85 17.70 9.06
N PRO A 293 9.77 18.35 9.56
CA PRO A 293 9.31 18.15 10.93
C PRO A 293 8.56 16.84 11.17
N VAL A 294 8.14 16.13 10.12
CA VAL A 294 7.37 14.88 10.18
C VAL A 294 7.88 13.87 9.15
N GLY A 295 7.45 12.62 9.26
CA GLY A 295 7.85 11.55 8.34
C GLY A 295 7.44 11.81 6.89
N THR A 296 6.28 12.46 6.64
CA THR A 296 5.75 12.67 5.29
C THR A 296 5.24 14.10 5.11
N VAL A 297 5.70 14.76 4.05
CA VAL A 297 5.17 16.06 3.58
C VAL A 297 4.68 15.89 2.15
N ASN A 298 3.39 16.13 1.92
CA ASN A 298 2.79 16.17 0.60
C ASN A 298 3.00 17.55 -0.05
N TYR A 299 3.38 17.56 -1.32
CA TYR A 299 3.52 18.75 -2.14
C TYR A 299 2.32 18.81 -3.08
N THR A 300 1.34 19.61 -2.70
CA THR A 300 0.00 19.55 -3.29
C THR A 300 -0.23 20.60 -4.37
N THR A 301 0.74 21.46 -4.65
CA THR A 301 0.60 22.59 -5.59
C THR A 301 1.47 22.41 -6.84
N SER A 302 2.55 23.13 -6.98
CA SER A 302 3.29 23.34 -8.24
C SER A 302 4.44 22.37 -8.51
N GLU A 303 4.88 21.64 -7.49
CA GLU A 303 6.01 20.71 -7.60
C GLU A 303 5.66 19.52 -8.51
N ASP A 304 6.64 18.96 -9.20
CA ASP A 304 6.49 17.83 -10.10
C ASP A 304 6.47 16.46 -9.38
N PHE A 305 6.85 16.44 -8.11
CA PHE A 305 6.73 15.28 -7.21
C PHE A 305 5.51 15.40 -6.28
N THR A 306 5.06 14.27 -5.76
CA THR A 306 3.85 14.20 -4.92
C THR A 306 4.14 14.40 -3.45
N ARG A 307 5.25 13.84 -2.95
CA ARG A 307 5.62 13.92 -1.53
C ARG A 307 7.10 13.70 -1.30
N ILE A 308 7.56 14.13 -0.11
CA ILE A 308 8.86 13.78 0.44
C ILE A 308 8.65 12.98 1.71
N THR A 309 9.32 11.84 1.79
CA THR A 309 9.41 11.02 3.00
C THR A 309 10.79 11.19 3.63
N GLU A 310 10.85 11.39 4.95
CA GLU A 310 12.08 11.34 5.76
C GLU A 310 12.00 10.15 6.72
N PHE A 311 12.83 9.15 6.49
CA PHE A 311 12.68 7.84 7.13
C PHE A 311 12.95 7.86 8.63
N LYS A 312 13.97 8.60 9.11
CA LYS A 312 14.28 8.69 10.56
C LYS A 312 13.10 9.18 11.39
N ASN A 313 12.30 10.10 10.83
CA ASN A 313 11.09 10.59 11.49
C ASN A 313 9.99 9.53 11.63
N MET A 314 10.08 8.44 10.86
CA MET A 314 9.13 7.31 10.94
C MET A 314 9.67 6.20 11.84
N THR A 315 10.94 5.83 11.64
CA THR A 315 11.57 4.71 12.35
C THR A 315 12.03 5.06 13.77
N GLY A 316 12.21 6.37 14.05
CA GLY A 316 12.76 6.83 15.33
C GLY A 316 14.27 6.63 15.46
N GLN A 317 14.97 6.26 14.38
CA GLN A 317 16.41 6.08 14.41
C GLN A 317 17.14 7.38 14.68
N VAL A 318 18.21 7.29 15.47
CA VAL A 318 19.12 8.39 15.75
C VAL A 318 20.43 8.15 15.03
N VAL A 319 20.62 8.85 13.90
CA VAL A 319 21.86 8.84 13.11
C VAL A 319 22.34 10.29 13.03
N PRO A 320 23.31 10.70 13.87
CA PRO A 320 23.76 12.09 13.92
C PRO A 320 24.40 12.54 12.60
N GLY A 321 24.09 13.78 12.20
CA GLY A 321 24.69 14.44 11.03
C GLY A 321 24.23 13.93 9.68
N LYS A 322 23.32 12.93 9.64
CA LYS A 322 22.81 12.39 8.37
C LYS A 322 21.31 12.11 8.45
N THR A 323 20.61 12.37 7.35
CA THR A 323 19.23 11.90 7.14
C THR A 323 19.03 11.45 5.70
N THR A 324 18.09 10.54 5.46
CA THR A 324 17.72 10.13 4.11
C THR A 324 16.27 10.49 3.85
N ILE A 325 16.07 11.18 2.74
CA ILE A 325 14.75 11.51 2.19
C ILE A 325 14.49 10.74 0.91
N MET A 326 13.22 10.63 0.57
CA MET A 326 12.77 10.06 -0.71
C MET A 326 11.72 10.98 -1.32
N LYS A 327 11.93 11.37 -2.58
CA LYS A 327 10.95 12.10 -3.40
C LYS A 327 10.21 11.13 -4.31
N GLU A 328 8.89 11.25 -4.38
CA GLU A 328 8.03 10.37 -5.18
C GLU A 328 7.47 11.08 -6.40
N TYR A 329 7.72 10.51 -7.58
CA TYR A 329 7.19 10.96 -8.87
C TYR A 329 6.23 9.92 -9.43
N SER A 330 4.95 10.26 -9.51
CA SER A 330 3.95 9.33 -10.03
C SER A 330 3.91 9.37 -11.57
N LYS A 331 3.88 8.19 -12.19
CA LYS A 331 3.79 8.02 -13.64
C LYS A 331 2.96 6.80 -14.04
N ALA A 332 2.66 6.66 -15.32
CA ALA A 332 2.03 5.45 -15.84
C ALA A 332 3.02 4.27 -15.76
N TYR A 333 2.51 3.11 -15.38
CA TYR A 333 3.27 1.86 -15.38
C TYR A 333 3.43 1.32 -16.79
N THR A 334 4.60 0.79 -17.08
CA THR A 334 4.88 0.10 -18.36
C THR A 334 5.25 -1.36 -18.04
N PRO A 335 4.44 -2.35 -18.47
CA PRO A 335 4.77 -3.75 -18.29
C PRO A 335 6.12 -4.12 -18.88
N GLY A 336 6.88 -4.95 -18.17
CA GLY A 336 8.21 -5.41 -18.61
C GLY A 336 9.34 -4.39 -18.45
N SER A 337 9.07 -3.19 -17.93
CA SER A 337 10.11 -2.14 -17.70
C SER A 337 10.97 -2.38 -16.47
N GLY A 338 10.64 -3.38 -15.64
CA GLY A 338 11.23 -3.56 -14.32
C GLY A 338 10.62 -2.68 -13.22
N GLU A 339 9.67 -1.83 -13.58
CA GLU A 339 8.93 -0.99 -12.63
C GLU A 339 7.95 -1.82 -11.78
N THR A 340 7.49 -1.24 -10.68
CA THR A 340 6.51 -1.88 -9.80
C THR A 340 5.12 -1.31 -10.05
N PRO A 341 4.09 -2.13 -10.32
CA PRO A 341 2.70 -1.66 -10.34
C PRO A 341 2.22 -1.39 -8.91
N TYR A 342 1.75 -0.15 -8.64
CA TYR A 342 1.28 0.22 -7.30
C TYR A 342 -0.23 0.34 -7.21
N TYR A 343 -0.86 1.04 -8.17
CA TYR A 343 -2.27 1.41 -8.10
C TYR A 343 -2.98 1.04 -9.39
N ALA A 344 -3.96 0.14 -9.31
CA ALA A 344 -4.82 -0.20 -10.44
C ALA A 344 -5.68 1.01 -10.86
N ILE A 345 -5.81 1.24 -12.16
CA ILE A 345 -6.68 2.28 -12.74
C ILE A 345 -8.06 1.67 -12.98
N LEU A 346 -8.99 1.91 -12.04
CA LEU A 346 -10.29 1.26 -11.94
C LEU A 346 -11.35 1.94 -12.84
N GLU A 347 -11.14 1.93 -14.16
CA GLU A 347 -12.15 2.29 -15.16
C GLU A 347 -12.93 1.06 -15.61
N ASP A 348 -14.19 1.23 -16.07
CA ASP A 348 -15.05 0.10 -16.47
C ASP A 348 -14.41 -0.79 -17.53
N LYS A 349 -13.80 -0.20 -18.56
CA LYS A 349 -13.07 -0.96 -19.61
C LYS A 349 -11.91 -1.81 -19.06
N ASN A 350 -11.27 -1.36 -17.97
CA ASN A 350 -10.15 -2.05 -17.37
C ASN A 350 -10.65 -3.18 -16.46
N ARG A 351 -11.81 -2.97 -15.83
CA ARG A 351 -12.51 -4.02 -15.05
C ARG A 351 -12.99 -5.14 -16.00
N GLU A 352 -13.56 -4.80 -17.14
CA GLU A 352 -13.95 -5.77 -18.17
C GLU A 352 -12.74 -6.57 -18.68
N LEU A 353 -11.60 -5.93 -18.89
CA LEU A 353 -10.36 -6.62 -19.26
C LEU A 353 -9.89 -7.57 -18.15
N TYR A 354 -9.93 -7.11 -16.89
CA TYR A 354 -9.59 -7.96 -15.74
C TYR A 354 -10.52 -9.18 -15.62
N GLU A 355 -11.83 -9.00 -15.80
CA GLU A 355 -12.81 -10.09 -15.77
C GLU A 355 -12.49 -11.14 -16.84
N ARG A 356 -12.09 -10.74 -18.04
CA ARG A 356 -11.65 -11.67 -19.09
C ARG A 356 -10.41 -12.48 -18.71
N TYR A 357 -9.47 -11.91 -17.95
CA TYR A 357 -8.36 -12.68 -17.40
C TYR A 357 -8.81 -13.61 -16.28
N LEU A 358 -9.72 -13.16 -15.44
CA LEU A 358 -10.27 -13.98 -14.36
C LEU A 358 -11.04 -15.19 -14.88
N GLU A 359 -11.77 -15.06 -16.00
CA GLU A 359 -12.47 -16.16 -16.67
C GLU A 359 -11.53 -17.31 -17.05
N ARG A 360 -10.26 -17.05 -17.32
CA ARG A 360 -9.29 -18.09 -17.69
C ARG A 360 -8.92 -19.03 -16.53
N VAL A 361 -9.09 -18.58 -15.31
CA VAL A 361 -8.76 -19.33 -14.10
C VAL A 361 -10.00 -19.74 -13.28
N GLN A 362 -11.20 -19.30 -13.66
CA GLN A 362 -12.42 -19.53 -12.89
C GLN A 362 -12.82 -21.00 -12.74
N ASN A 363 -12.41 -21.86 -13.68
CA ASN A 363 -12.68 -23.29 -13.64
C ASN A 363 -11.63 -24.08 -12.83
N LEU A 364 -10.54 -23.44 -12.43
CA LEU A 364 -9.50 -24.03 -11.62
C LEU A 364 -9.87 -23.91 -10.13
N THR A 365 -10.38 -24.98 -9.56
CA THR A 365 -10.85 -24.98 -8.15
C THR A 365 -9.74 -24.83 -7.14
N ASN A 366 -8.47 -25.01 -7.58
CA ASN A 366 -7.27 -24.92 -6.77
C ASN A 366 -6.38 -23.70 -7.10
N PHE A 367 -6.91 -22.67 -7.80
CA PHE A 367 -6.20 -21.42 -8.09
C PHE A 367 -6.92 -20.23 -7.43
N HIS A 368 -6.21 -19.52 -6.57
CA HIS A 368 -6.75 -18.45 -5.73
C HIS A 368 -6.02 -17.14 -5.99
N PRO A 369 -6.55 -16.24 -6.81
CA PRO A 369 -6.01 -14.87 -6.91
C PRO A 369 -6.33 -14.12 -5.62
N VAL A 370 -5.29 -13.57 -4.96
CA VAL A 370 -5.40 -12.88 -3.66
C VAL A 370 -4.53 -11.64 -3.67
N GLY A 371 -5.05 -10.54 -3.17
CA GLY A 371 -4.30 -9.32 -2.99
C GLY A 371 -4.50 -8.28 -4.10
N ARG A 372 -3.96 -7.08 -3.87
CA ARG A 372 -4.22 -5.88 -4.68
C ARG A 372 -4.00 -6.08 -6.19
N LEU A 373 -2.94 -6.79 -6.56
CA LEU A 373 -2.59 -6.97 -7.97
C LEU A 373 -3.43 -8.09 -8.59
N ALA A 374 -3.52 -9.25 -7.93
CA ALA A 374 -4.24 -10.39 -8.45
C ALA A 374 -5.76 -10.17 -8.54
N GLU A 375 -6.33 -9.35 -7.64
CA GLU A 375 -7.75 -9.00 -7.64
C GLU A 375 -8.05 -7.68 -8.35
N TYR A 376 -7.05 -7.02 -8.92
CA TYR A 376 -7.15 -5.71 -9.58
C TYR A 376 -7.97 -4.71 -8.75
N ARG A 377 -7.68 -4.63 -7.44
CA ARG A 377 -8.42 -3.81 -6.46
C ARG A 377 -7.48 -3.04 -5.58
N TYR A 378 -8.01 -1.96 -5.00
CA TYR A 378 -7.32 -1.24 -3.94
C TYR A 378 -7.89 -1.61 -2.57
N TYR A 379 -7.00 -1.92 -1.63
CA TYR A 379 -7.32 -2.18 -0.23
C TYR A 379 -6.51 -1.25 0.66
N ASP A 380 -7.18 -0.53 1.59
CA ASP A 380 -6.49 0.33 2.55
C ASP A 380 -5.68 -0.47 3.58
N CYS A 381 -6.21 -1.62 3.99
CA CYS A 381 -5.52 -2.55 4.87
C CYS A 381 -5.14 -3.80 4.09
N LEU A 382 -3.85 -4.12 4.06
CA LEU A 382 -3.29 -5.26 3.33
C LEU A 382 -3.81 -6.63 3.79
N LEU A 383 -4.49 -6.69 4.94
CA LEU A 383 -5.05 -7.93 5.51
C LEU A 383 -6.55 -8.13 5.26
N TYR A 384 -7.25 -7.19 4.63
CA TYR A 384 -8.62 -7.45 4.15
C TYR A 384 -8.67 -8.40 2.95
N THR A 385 -7.53 -8.75 2.39
CA THR A 385 -7.41 -9.61 1.21
C THR A 385 -7.39 -11.10 1.52
N SER A 386 -7.46 -11.50 2.79
CA SER A 386 -7.59 -12.90 3.16
C SER A 386 -9.07 -13.20 3.38
N PRO A 387 -9.77 -13.92 2.48
CA PRO A 387 -11.14 -14.34 2.73
C PRO A 387 -11.17 -15.20 4.00
N SER A 388 -12.04 -14.82 4.93
CA SER A 388 -12.33 -15.69 6.06
C SER A 388 -13.04 -16.94 5.50
N PRO A 389 -12.65 -18.17 5.89
CA PRO A 389 -13.40 -19.37 5.52
C PRO A 389 -14.87 -19.38 5.97
N ARG A 390 -15.33 -18.30 6.64
CA ARG A 390 -16.71 -18.10 7.11
C ARG A 390 -17.49 -17.07 6.29
N ASP A 391 -16.85 -16.41 5.33
CA ASP A 391 -17.47 -15.38 4.47
C ASP A 391 -17.63 -15.88 3.03
N ALA A 392 -17.41 -17.18 2.80
CA ALA A 392 -17.69 -17.88 1.55
C ALA A 392 -19.05 -18.61 1.63
#